data_d7ac0fe417cdc7f0b3b05799886feec3
#
_entry.id   d7ac0fe417cdc7f0b3b05799886feec3
#
_cell.length_a   1.000
_cell.length_b   1.000
_cell.length_c   1.000
_cell.angle_alpha   90.00
_cell.angle_beta   90.00
_cell.angle_gamma   90.00
#
_symmetry.space_group_name_H-M   'P 1'
#
loop_
_entity.id
_entity.type
_entity.pdbx_description
1 polymer ?
#
loop_
_entity_poly.entity_id
_entity_poly.type
_entity_poly.pdbx_seq_one_letter_code
_entity_poly.pdbx_strand_id
1 'polypeptide(L)'
;MALWILVFIAGCIADPGLHVAQSRNILRGDQERKSLEDETNKLEYRITNTWDSIQVIHEPVTITFKAGDGGLIMEVNSLYFDDPPAPPGEPGLPFDGLWDYEVVEAFFLNSKTKEYLEVELCPHGQHLVLLLSGGDCFAKGLDLDFKADIHWNKWNGTALIPWRYFPPGVDKMNAYAIHGSGIGRTYEALYPIPREEIEEDQGPNFHCLEYFKNFSLKWIMGENWEQPASDLWP
;
A
#
# COMPACT_ATOMS: atom_id res chain seq x y z
N MET A 1 23.61 -5.38 86.35
CA MET A 1 24.17 -4.65 85.23
C MET A 1 23.82 -5.42 83.96
N ALA A 2 22.77 -5.01 83.25
CA ALA A 2 22.30 -5.61 82.02
C ALA A 2 22.47 -4.59 80.89
N LEU A 3 23.29 -4.95 79.89
CA LEU A 3 23.62 -4.10 78.74
C LEU A 3 22.61 -4.38 77.64
N TRP A 4 21.84 -3.39 77.22
CA TRP A 4 20.93 -3.47 76.09
C TRP A 4 21.66 -3.01 74.83
N ILE A 5 21.70 -3.93 73.84
CA ILE A 5 22.24 -3.65 72.53
C ILE A 5 21.01 -3.23 71.65
N LEU A 6 20.99 -2.00 71.16
CA LEU A 6 20.01 -1.52 70.18
C LEU A 6 20.53 -1.91 68.77
N VAL A 7 19.79 -2.74 68.10
CA VAL A 7 19.97 -3.05 66.69
C VAL A 7 19.12 -2.05 65.86
N PHE A 8 19.79 -1.15 65.12
CA PHE A 8 19.11 -0.32 64.13
C PHE A 8 18.91 -1.15 62.84
N ILE A 9 17.66 -1.43 62.52
CA ILE A 9 17.26 -1.95 61.21
C ILE A 9 17.01 -0.76 60.32
N ALA A 10 17.94 -0.52 59.35
CA ALA A 10 17.73 0.44 58.28
C ALA A 10 16.72 -0.14 57.26
N GLY A 11 15.48 0.32 57.35
CA GLY A 11 14.47 -0.01 56.33
C GLY A 11 14.74 0.81 55.07
N CYS A 12 15.13 0.14 53.99
CA CYS A 12 15.08 0.76 52.64
C CYS A 12 13.65 1.01 52.24
N ILE A 13 13.21 2.25 52.31
CA ILE A 13 11.95 2.69 51.71
C ILE A 13 12.23 2.84 50.21
N ALA A 14 11.76 1.91 49.43
CA ALA A 14 11.78 2.03 47.98
C ALA A 14 10.80 3.16 47.58
N ASP A 15 11.30 4.18 46.90
CA ASP A 15 10.49 5.27 46.36
C ASP A 15 9.65 4.77 45.18
N PRO A 16 8.29 4.70 45.32
CA PRO A 16 7.43 4.25 44.23
C PRO A 16 7.40 5.21 43.01
N GLY A 17 7.88 6.45 43.17
CA GLY A 17 7.98 7.42 42.08
C GLY A 17 9.06 7.12 41.06
N LEU A 18 10.15 6.48 41.48
CA LEU A 18 11.29 6.17 40.58
C LEU A 18 10.97 5.05 39.58
N HIS A 19 10.19 4.04 39.99
CA HIS A 19 9.74 2.96 39.11
C HIS A 19 8.75 3.41 38.04
N VAL A 20 7.85 4.36 38.38
CA VAL A 20 6.85 4.90 37.44
C VAL A 20 7.54 5.81 36.41
N ALA A 21 8.56 6.59 36.81
CA ALA A 21 9.31 7.45 35.89
C ALA A 21 10.18 6.64 34.92
N GLN A 22 10.83 5.56 35.39
CA GLN A 22 11.61 4.67 34.52
C GLN A 22 10.73 3.93 33.52
N SER A 23 9.58 3.41 33.93
CA SER A 23 8.63 2.73 33.02
C SER A 23 8.06 3.67 31.95
N ARG A 24 7.77 4.93 32.30
CA ARG A 24 7.31 5.94 31.34
C ARG A 24 8.39 6.34 30.34
N ASN A 25 9.65 6.43 30.78
CA ASN A 25 10.76 6.75 29.87
C ASN A 25 11.09 5.61 28.92
N ILE A 26 10.98 4.35 29.34
CA ILE A 26 11.16 3.18 28.49
C ILE A 26 10.07 3.14 27.41
N LEU A 27 8.80 3.28 27.81
CA LEU A 27 7.66 3.28 26.87
C LEU A 27 7.74 4.45 25.87
N ARG A 28 8.22 5.61 26.29
CA ARG A 28 8.40 6.77 25.41
C ARG A 28 9.55 6.55 24.43
N GLY A 29 10.67 6.00 24.90
CA GLY A 29 11.81 5.65 24.05
C GLY A 29 11.45 4.58 23.00
N ASP A 30 10.64 3.59 23.36
CA ASP A 30 10.17 2.55 22.45
C ASP A 30 9.17 3.12 21.43
N GLN A 31 8.29 4.04 21.83
CA GLN A 31 7.38 4.74 20.90
C GLN A 31 8.15 5.67 19.94
N GLU A 32 9.11 6.43 20.44
CA GLU A 32 9.96 7.30 19.61
C GLU A 32 10.82 6.47 18.64
N ARG A 33 11.37 5.33 19.08
CA ARG A 33 12.12 4.41 18.22
C ARG A 33 11.19 3.78 17.16
N LYS A 34 10.01 3.32 17.54
CA LYS A 34 9.02 2.75 16.61
C LYS A 34 8.53 3.78 15.60
N SER A 35 8.34 5.05 15.99
CA SER A 35 7.99 6.12 15.05
C SER A 35 9.12 6.47 14.08
N LEU A 36 10.38 6.42 14.51
CA LEU A 36 11.55 6.62 13.65
C LEU A 36 11.78 5.43 12.71
N GLU A 37 11.53 4.19 13.15
CA GLU A 37 11.58 3.00 12.30
C GLU A 37 10.44 2.99 11.26
N ASP A 38 9.26 3.47 11.61
CA ASP A 38 8.09 3.60 10.73
C ASP A 38 8.30 4.67 9.63
N GLU A 39 9.08 5.72 9.90
CA GLU A 39 9.45 6.73 8.89
C GLU A 39 10.60 6.28 7.96
N THR A 40 11.41 5.29 8.36
CA THR A 40 12.61 4.90 7.58
C THR A 40 12.33 3.82 6.54
N ASN A 41 11.26 3.04 6.66
CA ASN A 41 10.97 1.91 5.79
C ASN A 41 9.68 2.10 4.99
N LYS A 42 9.55 3.23 4.29
CA LYS A 42 8.46 3.48 3.35
C LYS A 42 9.00 3.73 1.94
N LEU A 43 8.26 3.32 0.94
CA LEU A 43 8.50 3.64 -0.47
C LEU A 43 7.37 4.53 -0.97
N GLU A 44 7.72 5.68 -1.52
CA GLU A 44 6.77 6.62 -2.11
C GLU A 44 6.98 6.67 -3.62
N TYR A 45 5.87 6.58 -4.35
CA TYR A 45 5.81 6.68 -5.79
C TYR A 45 4.83 7.78 -6.20
N ARG A 46 5.12 8.44 -7.33
CA ARG A 46 4.29 9.52 -7.86
C ARG A 46 3.99 9.25 -9.32
N ILE A 47 2.71 9.15 -9.66
CA ILE A 47 2.25 9.02 -11.04
C ILE A 47 2.22 10.43 -11.64
N THR A 48 3.04 10.67 -12.63
CA THR A 48 3.24 12.00 -13.24
C THR A 48 2.98 12.02 -14.74
N ASN A 49 2.65 10.87 -15.33
CA ASN A 49 2.45 10.71 -16.75
C ASN A 49 1.19 9.92 -17.05
N THR A 50 0.59 10.17 -18.20
CA THR A 50 -0.39 9.27 -18.79
C THR A 50 0.27 7.98 -19.25
N TRP A 51 -0.52 6.93 -19.55
CA TRP A 51 -0.03 5.62 -20.00
C TRP A 51 0.86 5.69 -21.24
N ASP A 52 0.68 6.75 -22.08
CA ASP A 52 1.37 7.03 -23.32
C ASP A 52 2.47 8.11 -23.18
N SER A 53 3.01 8.26 -21.96
CA SER A 53 4.15 9.15 -21.64
C SER A 53 3.90 10.64 -21.80
N ILE A 54 2.67 11.13 -21.71
CA ILE A 54 2.36 12.56 -21.66
C ILE A 54 2.34 13.01 -20.20
N GLN A 55 3.02 14.10 -19.88
CA GLN A 55 3.02 14.63 -18.51
C GLN A 55 1.64 15.13 -18.12
N VAL A 56 1.14 14.70 -16.94
CA VAL A 56 -0.10 15.20 -16.36
C VAL A 56 0.08 16.63 -15.87
N ILE A 57 -0.99 17.44 -15.93
CA ILE A 57 -0.96 18.88 -15.57
C ILE A 57 -1.52 19.15 -14.17
N HIS A 58 -2.12 18.16 -13.53
CA HIS A 58 -2.64 18.23 -12.16
C HIS A 58 -1.62 17.73 -11.14
N GLU A 59 -1.95 17.83 -9.86
CA GLU A 59 -1.14 17.28 -8.77
C GLU A 59 -1.03 15.75 -8.93
N PRO A 60 0.19 15.18 -8.92
CA PRO A 60 0.40 13.75 -9.12
C PRO A 60 -0.30 12.89 -8.07
N VAL A 61 -0.80 11.74 -8.47
CA VAL A 61 -1.19 10.68 -7.55
C VAL A 61 0.03 10.19 -6.80
N THR A 62 -0.05 10.14 -5.48
CA THR A 62 1.02 9.61 -4.62
C THR A 62 0.58 8.29 -4.02
N ILE A 63 1.42 7.27 -4.15
CA ILE A 63 1.23 5.95 -3.55
C ILE A 63 2.39 5.71 -2.60
N THR A 64 2.08 5.34 -1.35
CA THR A 64 3.09 5.00 -0.34
C THR A 64 2.88 3.56 0.11
N PHE A 65 3.96 2.77 0.08
CA PHE A 65 3.99 1.43 0.63
C PHE A 65 4.78 1.39 1.92
N LYS A 66 4.24 0.71 2.94
CA LYS A 66 4.89 0.49 4.24
C LYS A 66 4.56 -0.91 4.79
N ALA A 67 5.37 -1.35 5.76
CA ALA A 67 5.10 -2.58 6.47
C ALA A 67 3.79 -2.48 7.27
N GLY A 68 2.95 -3.51 7.17
CA GLY A 68 1.73 -3.67 7.96
C GLY A 68 1.74 -4.98 8.74
N ASP A 69 0.86 -5.11 9.72
CA ASP A 69 0.68 -6.36 10.45
C ASP A 69 -0.06 -7.38 9.55
N GLY A 70 0.65 -8.41 9.12
CA GLY A 70 0.13 -9.45 8.23
C GLY A 70 0.04 -9.08 6.75
N GLY A 71 0.54 -7.90 6.32
CA GLY A 71 0.45 -7.45 4.93
C GLY A 71 1.26 -6.21 4.62
N LEU A 72 1.13 -5.74 3.39
CA LEU A 72 1.65 -4.46 2.92
C LEU A 72 0.56 -3.39 3.07
N ILE A 73 0.87 -2.28 3.71
CA ILE A 73 0.00 -1.10 3.70
C ILE A 73 0.26 -0.34 2.41
N MET A 74 -0.80 -0.10 1.65
CA MET A 74 -0.84 0.81 0.51
C MET A 74 -1.65 2.04 0.88
N GLU A 75 -1.00 3.20 0.89
CA GLU A 75 -1.67 4.49 1.05
C GLU A 75 -1.72 5.21 -0.28
N VAL A 76 -2.85 5.83 -0.57
CA VAL A 76 -3.09 6.65 -1.75
C VAL A 76 -3.41 8.06 -1.32
N ASN A 77 -2.82 9.06 -1.99
CA ASN A 77 -3.23 10.45 -1.92
C ASN A 77 -3.38 10.97 -3.35
N SER A 78 -4.57 11.42 -3.71
CA SER A 78 -4.91 11.86 -5.06
C SER A 78 -5.90 13.01 -5.04
N LEU A 79 -5.99 13.73 -6.17
CA LEU A 79 -7.16 14.55 -6.45
C LEU A 79 -8.40 13.66 -6.54
N TYR A 80 -9.52 14.19 -6.13
CA TYR A 80 -10.84 13.62 -6.34
C TYR A 80 -11.51 14.30 -7.53
N PHE A 81 -11.72 13.56 -8.61
CA PHE A 81 -12.26 14.08 -9.85
C PHE A 81 -13.78 14.03 -9.88
N ASP A 82 -14.41 13.13 -9.10
CA ASP A 82 -15.87 12.88 -9.11
C ASP A 82 -16.39 12.55 -10.52
N ASP A 83 -15.56 11.92 -11.33
CA ASP A 83 -15.86 11.54 -12.71
C ASP A 83 -15.08 10.27 -13.10
N PRO A 84 -15.81 9.17 -13.39
CA PRO A 84 -17.27 9.00 -13.36
C PRO A 84 -17.85 9.01 -11.94
N PRO A 85 -19.20 9.08 -11.79
CA PRO A 85 -19.83 8.97 -10.48
C PRO A 85 -19.48 7.67 -9.76
N ALA A 86 -19.71 7.62 -8.43
CA ALA A 86 -19.47 6.45 -7.59
C ALA A 86 -20.00 5.16 -8.21
N PRO A 87 -19.26 4.02 -8.10
CA PRO A 87 -19.76 2.72 -8.47
C PRO A 87 -20.98 2.34 -7.61
N PRO A 88 -21.91 1.52 -8.13
CA PRO A 88 -23.12 1.14 -7.38
C PRO A 88 -22.85 0.12 -6.25
N GLY A 89 -21.61 -0.29 -6.04
CA GLY A 89 -21.20 -1.21 -4.97
C GLY A 89 -21.15 -0.52 -3.60
N GLU A 90 -21.30 -1.31 -2.54
CA GLU A 90 -21.19 -0.82 -1.17
C GLU A 90 -19.73 -0.52 -0.81
N PRO A 91 -19.44 0.58 -0.09
CA PRO A 91 -18.10 0.85 0.45
C PRO A 91 -17.57 -0.30 1.34
N GLY A 92 -16.28 -0.61 1.24
CA GLY A 92 -15.63 -1.70 1.98
C GLY A 92 -15.82 -3.08 1.35
N LEU A 93 -16.60 -3.21 0.26
CA LEU A 93 -16.81 -4.46 -0.44
C LEU A 93 -16.12 -4.46 -1.81
N PRO A 94 -15.74 -5.65 -2.32
CA PRO A 94 -15.20 -5.77 -3.67
C PRO A 94 -16.28 -5.47 -4.71
N PHE A 95 -15.88 -4.78 -5.79
CA PHE A 95 -16.74 -4.45 -6.90
C PHE A 95 -16.10 -4.83 -8.23
N ASP A 96 -16.73 -5.77 -8.96
CA ASP A 96 -16.26 -6.26 -10.27
C ASP A 96 -16.51 -5.17 -11.35
N GLY A 97 -15.49 -4.86 -12.15
CA GLY A 97 -15.55 -3.77 -13.13
C GLY A 97 -15.20 -2.40 -12.52
N LEU A 98 -14.43 -2.38 -11.43
CA LEU A 98 -14.04 -1.14 -10.76
C LEU A 98 -13.19 -0.23 -11.66
N TRP A 99 -12.42 -0.81 -12.60
CA TRP A 99 -11.67 -0.11 -13.65
C TRP A 99 -12.50 0.81 -14.56
N ASP A 100 -13.82 0.71 -14.56
CA ASP A 100 -14.71 1.62 -15.28
C ASP A 100 -14.94 2.95 -14.52
N TYR A 101 -14.47 3.04 -13.29
CA TYR A 101 -14.65 4.17 -12.37
C TYR A 101 -13.35 4.93 -12.10
N GLU A 102 -13.38 5.88 -11.15
CA GLU A 102 -12.19 6.52 -10.64
C GLU A 102 -11.47 5.57 -9.69
N VAL A 103 -10.23 5.19 -10.03
CA VAL A 103 -9.43 4.22 -9.27
C VAL A 103 -7.94 4.56 -9.29
N VAL A 104 -7.24 4.08 -8.27
CA VAL A 104 -5.78 3.96 -8.25
C VAL A 104 -5.45 2.49 -8.09
N GLU A 105 -4.57 2.00 -8.94
CA GLU A 105 -4.24 0.58 -9.06
C GLU A 105 -2.75 0.34 -8.80
N ALA A 106 -2.43 -0.80 -8.19
CA ALA A 106 -1.06 -1.27 -8.03
C ALA A 106 -0.94 -2.74 -8.43
N PHE A 107 0.10 -3.06 -9.19
CA PHE A 107 0.39 -4.38 -9.74
C PHE A 107 1.72 -4.88 -9.20
N PHE A 108 1.76 -6.11 -8.69
CA PHE A 108 2.96 -6.74 -8.14
C PHE A 108 3.23 -8.06 -8.86
N LEU A 109 4.33 -8.13 -9.61
CA LEU A 109 4.63 -9.17 -10.58
C LEU A 109 5.82 -10.03 -10.13
N ASN A 110 5.68 -11.35 -10.28
CA ASN A 110 6.82 -12.24 -10.48
C ASN A 110 7.11 -12.35 -12.00
N SER A 111 8.19 -11.72 -12.44
CA SER A 111 8.50 -11.63 -13.87
C SER A 111 8.87 -12.97 -14.51
N LYS A 112 9.22 -14.00 -13.71
CA LYS A 112 9.58 -15.34 -14.17
C LYS A 112 8.37 -16.21 -14.44
N THR A 113 7.42 -16.24 -13.48
CA THR A 113 6.19 -17.05 -13.61
C THR A 113 5.09 -16.33 -14.36
N LYS A 114 5.17 -14.99 -14.48
CA LYS A 114 4.12 -14.12 -15.03
C LYS A 114 2.85 -14.10 -14.17
N GLU A 115 2.98 -14.47 -12.91
CA GLU A 115 1.94 -14.33 -11.91
C GLU A 115 2.00 -12.92 -11.33
N TYR A 116 0.84 -12.29 -11.16
CA TYR A 116 0.78 -10.95 -10.58
C TYR A 116 -0.52 -10.70 -9.85
N LEU A 117 -0.37 -9.91 -8.79
CA LEU A 117 -1.45 -9.33 -8.01
C LEU A 117 -1.81 -7.97 -8.60
N GLU A 118 -3.09 -7.69 -8.72
CA GLU A 118 -3.65 -6.39 -9.04
C GLU A 118 -4.58 -5.96 -7.90
N VAL A 119 -4.43 -4.72 -7.43
CA VAL A 119 -5.25 -4.11 -6.39
C VAL A 119 -5.75 -2.78 -6.89
N GLU A 120 -7.07 -2.62 -6.97
CA GLU A 120 -7.75 -1.39 -7.37
C GLU A 120 -8.45 -0.76 -6.16
N LEU A 121 -8.27 0.53 -5.95
CA LEU A 121 -8.81 1.30 -4.84
C LEU A 121 -9.61 2.50 -5.35
N CYS A 122 -10.88 2.59 -4.97
CA CYS A 122 -11.80 3.65 -5.38
C CYS A 122 -11.98 4.68 -4.24
N PRO A 123 -12.06 6.00 -4.54
CA PRO A 123 -12.29 7.05 -3.53
C PRO A 123 -13.57 6.86 -2.72
N HIS A 124 -14.54 6.11 -3.24
CA HIS A 124 -15.81 5.84 -2.56
C HIS A 124 -15.78 4.61 -1.64
N GLY A 125 -14.58 3.96 -1.48
CA GLY A 125 -14.38 2.86 -0.54
C GLY A 125 -14.55 1.47 -1.13
N GLN A 126 -14.97 1.31 -2.40
CA GLN A 126 -14.95 0.00 -3.07
C GLN A 126 -13.52 -0.35 -3.47
N HIS A 127 -13.26 -1.64 -3.55
CA HIS A 127 -11.96 -2.17 -3.99
C HIS A 127 -12.15 -3.36 -4.93
N LEU A 128 -11.10 -3.70 -5.65
CA LEU A 128 -11.04 -4.96 -6.39
C LEU A 128 -9.64 -5.54 -6.26
N VAL A 129 -9.58 -6.85 -6.01
CA VAL A 129 -8.33 -7.60 -5.95
C VAL A 129 -8.41 -8.74 -6.95
N LEU A 130 -7.44 -8.81 -7.85
CA LEU A 130 -7.33 -9.81 -8.90
C LEU A 130 -6.00 -10.56 -8.76
N LEU A 131 -6.04 -11.88 -8.91
CA LEU A 131 -4.86 -12.73 -9.05
C LEU A 131 -4.80 -13.26 -10.47
N LEU A 132 -3.69 -12.96 -11.17
CA LEU A 132 -3.56 -13.23 -12.59
C LEU A 132 -2.29 -14.05 -12.89
N SER A 133 -2.38 -14.89 -13.92
CA SER A 133 -1.26 -15.66 -14.45
C SER A 133 -1.25 -15.56 -15.96
N GLY A 134 -0.16 -14.99 -16.53
CA GLY A 134 -0.04 -14.79 -17.97
C GLY A 134 -1.12 -13.92 -18.62
N GLY A 135 -1.83 -13.12 -17.83
CA GLY A 135 -2.97 -12.30 -18.25
C GLY A 135 -4.34 -12.92 -17.95
N ASP A 136 -4.42 -14.20 -17.60
CA ASP A 136 -5.66 -14.86 -17.22
C ASP A 136 -5.95 -14.65 -15.72
N CYS A 137 -7.11 -14.08 -15.40
CA CYS A 137 -7.57 -13.91 -14.01
C CYS A 137 -8.15 -15.23 -13.50
N PHE A 138 -7.54 -15.79 -12.45
CA PHE A 138 -8.00 -17.06 -11.85
C PHE A 138 -8.67 -16.87 -10.47
N ALA A 139 -8.48 -15.71 -9.83
CA ALA A 139 -9.21 -15.33 -8.62
C ALA A 139 -9.52 -13.84 -8.64
N LYS A 140 -10.71 -13.46 -8.23
CA LYS A 140 -11.15 -12.07 -8.16
C LYS A 140 -12.10 -11.81 -7.00
N GLY A 141 -12.21 -10.52 -6.64
CA GLY A 141 -13.16 -10.09 -5.61
C GLY A 141 -12.76 -10.56 -4.21
N LEU A 142 -11.45 -10.66 -3.95
CA LEU A 142 -10.94 -10.99 -2.62
C LEU A 142 -11.15 -9.82 -1.66
N ASP A 143 -11.45 -10.14 -0.40
CA ASP A 143 -11.66 -9.12 0.65
C ASP A 143 -10.39 -8.31 0.91
N LEU A 144 -10.56 -7.03 1.21
CA LEU A 144 -9.48 -6.11 1.52
C LEU A 144 -9.90 -5.19 2.69
N ASP A 145 -9.06 -5.06 3.71
CA ASP A 145 -9.24 -3.99 4.70
C ASP A 145 -8.83 -2.66 4.05
N PHE A 146 -9.82 -1.99 3.49
CA PHE A 146 -9.65 -0.74 2.76
C PHE A 146 -10.60 0.34 3.31
N LYS A 147 -10.06 1.53 3.49
CA LYS A 147 -10.80 2.74 3.87
C LYS A 147 -10.37 3.89 2.98
N ALA A 148 -11.34 4.65 2.53
CA ALA A 148 -11.12 5.89 1.80
C ALA A 148 -11.86 7.04 2.47
N ASP A 149 -11.29 8.23 2.37
CA ASP A 149 -11.87 9.49 2.86
C ASP A 149 -11.71 10.58 1.81
N ILE A 150 -12.83 11.20 1.44
CA ILE A 150 -12.85 12.31 0.50
C ILE A 150 -12.94 13.60 1.31
N HIS A 151 -11.96 14.48 1.10
CA HIS A 151 -11.91 15.78 1.75
C HIS A 151 -11.67 16.89 0.70
N TRP A 152 -12.70 17.71 0.46
CA TRP A 152 -12.73 18.71 -0.59
C TRP A 152 -12.53 18.10 -1.97
N ASN A 153 -11.43 18.45 -2.63
CA ASN A 153 -11.06 17.97 -3.96
C ASN A 153 -9.94 16.92 -3.92
N LYS A 154 -9.75 16.24 -2.79
CA LYS A 154 -8.76 15.18 -2.61
C LYS A 154 -9.39 13.98 -1.94
N TRP A 155 -8.78 12.84 -2.14
CA TRP A 155 -9.07 11.65 -1.40
C TRP A 155 -7.81 10.96 -0.89
N ASN A 156 -7.95 10.31 0.24
CA ASN A 156 -6.94 9.47 0.83
C ASN A 156 -7.49 8.06 0.98
N GLY A 157 -6.72 7.08 0.58
CA GLY A 157 -7.04 5.67 0.77
C GLY A 157 -5.98 4.97 1.59
N THR A 158 -6.38 4.00 2.40
CA THR A 158 -5.45 3.12 3.12
C THR A 158 -5.97 1.69 3.04
N ALA A 159 -5.17 0.81 2.44
CA ALA A 159 -5.46 -0.61 2.31
C ALA A 159 -4.37 -1.45 2.97
N LEU A 160 -4.75 -2.51 3.69
CA LEU A 160 -3.84 -3.57 4.13
C LEU A 160 -3.96 -4.74 3.16
N ILE A 161 -2.94 -4.95 2.34
CA ILE A 161 -2.88 -6.04 1.35
C ILE A 161 -2.24 -7.25 2.01
N PRO A 162 -2.98 -8.34 2.29
CA PRO A 162 -2.44 -9.52 2.97
C PRO A 162 -1.29 -10.16 2.20
N TRP A 163 -0.25 -10.63 2.89
CA TRP A 163 0.90 -11.29 2.25
C TRP A 163 0.51 -12.45 1.34
N ARG A 164 -0.54 -13.18 1.67
CA ARG A 164 -1.03 -14.31 0.87
C ARG A 164 -1.53 -13.91 -0.53
N TYR A 165 -1.81 -12.61 -0.78
CA TYR A 165 -2.24 -12.14 -2.09
C TYR A 165 -1.08 -11.91 -3.05
N PHE A 166 0.14 -11.71 -2.54
CA PHE A 166 1.31 -11.52 -3.38
C PHE A 166 1.79 -12.83 -4.00
N PRO A 167 2.11 -12.85 -5.31
CA PRO A 167 2.73 -14.02 -5.92
C PRO A 167 4.09 -14.29 -5.26
N PRO A 168 4.53 -15.55 -5.13
CA PRO A 168 5.86 -15.86 -4.62
C PRO A 168 6.94 -15.17 -5.45
N GLY A 169 7.88 -14.47 -4.82
CA GLY A 169 9.03 -13.88 -5.49
C GLY A 169 8.71 -12.65 -6.35
N VAL A 170 7.86 -11.76 -5.87
CA VAL A 170 7.64 -10.44 -6.48
C VAL A 170 8.97 -9.73 -6.75
N ASP A 171 9.21 -9.33 -7.99
CA ASP A 171 10.42 -8.65 -8.44
C ASP A 171 10.17 -7.40 -9.29
N LYS A 172 8.93 -7.15 -9.71
CA LYS A 172 8.53 -5.96 -10.45
C LYS A 172 7.18 -5.43 -10.01
N MET A 173 6.94 -4.15 -10.33
CA MET A 173 5.65 -3.49 -10.10
C MET A 173 5.37 -2.43 -11.16
N ASN A 174 4.11 -2.06 -11.29
CA ASN A 174 3.66 -0.81 -11.87
C ASN A 174 2.44 -0.31 -11.09
N ALA A 175 2.04 0.93 -11.32
CA ALA A 175 0.84 1.50 -10.73
C ALA A 175 0.18 2.44 -11.73
N TYR A 176 -1.13 2.56 -11.62
CA TYR A 176 -1.93 3.32 -12.55
C TYR A 176 -2.99 4.13 -11.81
N ALA A 177 -3.55 5.13 -12.51
CA ALA A 177 -4.72 5.84 -12.05
C ALA A 177 -5.66 6.07 -13.24
N ILE A 178 -6.95 5.97 -12.98
CA ILE A 178 -8.00 6.16 -13.96
C ILE A 178 -9.02 7.15 -13.42
N HIS A 179 -9.39 8.13 -14.24
CA HIS A 179 -10.44 9.09 -13.92
C HIS A 179 -11.05 9.68 -15.19
N GLY A 180 -12.12 10.46 -15.05
CA GLY A 180 -12.82 11.06 -16.18
C GLY A 180 -13.69 10.08 -16.94
N SER A 181 -14.54 10.58 -17.83
CA SER A 181 -15.43 9.79 -18.66
C SER A 181 -15.48 10.29 -20.11
N GLY A 182 -15.93 9.43 -21.02
CA GLY A 182 -16.02 9.72 -22.44
C GLY A 182 -14.67 10.17 -23.02
N ILE A 183 -14.65 11.28 -23.75
CA ILE A 183 -13.43 11.84 -24.34
C ILE A 183 -12.48 12.44 -23.30
N GLY A 184 -12.93 12.65 -22.07
CA GLY A 184 -12.13 13.12 -20.93
C GLY A 184 -11.55 11.97 -20.10
N ARG A 185 -11.79 10.72 -20.48
CA ARG A 185 -11.22 9.56 -19.77
C ARG A 185 -9.71 9.58 -19.83
N THR A 186 -9.09 9.58 -18.68
CA THR A 186 -7.64 9.67 -18.52
C THR A 186 -7.12 8.40 -17.87
N TYR A 187 -6.03 7.88 -18.40
CA TYR A 187 -5.30 6.73 -17.92
C TYR A 187 -3.87 7.15 -17.63
N GLU A 188 -3.44 7.05 -16.40
CA GLU A 188 -2.13 7.46 -15.94
C GLU A 188 -1.30 6.24 -15.54
N ALA A 189 0.03 6.33 -15.64
CA ALA A 189 0.94 5.25 -15.30
C ALA A 189 2.17 5.76 -14.55
N LEU A 190 2.60 4.99 -13.56
CA LEU A 190 3.87 5.22 -12.88
C LEU A 190 5.05 4.96 -13.83
N TYR A 191 4.97 3.87 -14.57
CA TYR A 191 5.93 3.49 -15.61
C TYR A 191 5.18 3.34 -16.94
N PRO A 192 5.01 4.46 -17.68
CA PRO A 192 4.26 4.45 -18.93
C PRO A 192 5.01 3.74 -20.05
N ILE A 193 4.27 3.43 -21.13
CA ILE A 193 4.86 2.96 -22.39
C ILE A 193 5.67 4.12 -22.99
N PRO A 194 6.95 3.91 -23.41
CA PRO A 194 7.72 4.92 -24.13
C PRO A 194 6.96 5.38 -25.38
N ARG A 195 6.92 6.67 -25.63
CA ARG A 195 6.11 7.24 -26.71
C ARG A 195 6.45 6.70 -28.07
N GLU A 196 7.73 6.37 -28.29
CA GLU A 196 8.25 5.79 -29.52
C GLU A 196 7.87 4.33 -29.75
N GLU A 197 7.37 3.65 -28.73
CA GLU A 197 6.94 2.26 -28.76
C GLU A 197 5.42 2.09 -28.90
N ILE A 198 4.67 3.22 -28.92
CA ILE A 198 3.21 3.21 -29.04
C ILE A 198 2.83 3.07 -30.52
N GLU A 199 2.03 2.04 -30.80
CA GLU A 199 1.50 1.79 -32.13
C GLU A 199 0.33 2.76 -32.48
N GLU A 200 0.09 2.97 -33.77
CA GLU A 200 -1.05 3.75 -34.22
C GLU A 200 -2.36 3.06 -33.78
N ASP A 201 -3.29 3.83 -33.23
CA ASP A 201 -4.56 3.35 -32.67
C ASP A 201 -4.46 2.44 -31.42
N GLN A 202 -3.26 2.34 -30.80
CA GLN A 202 -3.11 1.62 -29.53
C GLN A 202 -3.84 2.35 -28.40
N GLY A 203 -4.71 1.61 -27.69
CA GLY A 203 -5.34 2.06 -26.45
C GLY A 203 -4.54 1.70 -25.19
N PRO A 204 -4.92 2.23 -24.03
CA PRO A 204 -4.31 1.89 -22.76
C PRO A 204 -4.47 0.40 -22.46
N ASN A 205 -3.37 -0.23 -22.04
CA ASN A 205 -3.35 -1.61 -21.57
C ASN A 205 -2.42 -1.72 -20.36
N PHE A 206 -2.97 -1.96 -19.18
CA PHE A 206 -2.20 -2.02 -17.93
C PHE A 206 -1.52 -3.38 -17.70
N HIS A 207 -1.82 -4.37 -18.54
CA HIS A 207 -1.22 -5.70 -18.49
C HIS A 207 0.03 -5.84 -19.39
N CYS A 208 0.63 -4.74 -19.84
CA CYS A 208 1.91 -4.71 -20.54
C CYS A 208 3.06 -4.90 -19.53
N LEU A 209 3.28 -6.14 -19.10
CA LEU A 209 4.19 -6.52 -18.01
C LEU A 209 5.67 -6.18 -18.29
N GLU A 210 6.06 -5.97 -19.54
CA GLU A 210 7.39 -5.57 -19.98
C GLU A 210 7.80 -4.19 -19.48
N TYR A 211 6.84 -3.28 -19.24
CA TYR A 211 7.10 -1.94 -18.73
C TYR A 211 7.17 -1.87 -17.21
N PHE A 212 6.84 -2.96 -16.51
CA PHE A 212 6.97 -3.01 -15.05
C PHE A 212 8.45 -2.90 -14.65
N LYS A 213 8.75 -2.14 -13.59
CA LYS A 213 10.12 -1.89 -13.13
C LYS A 213 10.42 -2.67 -11.86
N ASN A 214 11.71 -2.81 -11.58
CA ASN A 214 12.20 -3.54 -10.42
C ASN A 214 11.56 -3.04 -9.13
N PHE A 215 11.11 -3.98 -8.32
CA PHE A 215 10.52 -3.77 -7.01
C PHE A 215 10.89 -4.93 -6.10
N SER A 216 11.04 -4.68 -4.82
CA SER A 216 11.25 -5.73 -3.84
C SER A 216 10.56 -5.39 -2.53
N LEU A 217 9.78 -6.32 -2.02
CA LEU A 217 9.18 -6.22 -0.69
C LEU A 217 10.25 -6.08 0.41
N LYS A 218 11.47 -6.57 0.17
CA LYS A 218 12.60 -6.41 1.11
C LYS A 218 13.07 -4.97 1.28
N TRP A 219 12.80 -4.09 0.33
CA TRP A 219 13.10 -2.67 0.50
C TRP A 219 12.27 -2.01 1.62
N ILE A 220 11.12 -2.62 1.94
CA ILE A 220 10.22 -2.19 3.01
C ILE A 220 10.42 -3.04 4.26
N MET A 221 10.51 -4.37 4.08
CA MET A 221 10.49 -5.34 5.17
C MET A 221 11.89 -5.64 5.74
N GLY A 222 12.96 -5.23 5.04
CA GLY A 222 14.35 -5.54 5.38
C GLY A 222 14.89 -6.80 4.68
N GLU A 223 16.21 -6.86 4.51
CA GLU A 223 16.89 -7.88 3.71
C GLU A 223 16.66 -9.33 4.18
N ASN A 224 16.48 -9.52 5.49
CA ASN A 224 16.28 -10.84 6.09
C ASN A 224 14.81 -11.30 6.11
N TRP A 225 13.90 -10.46 5.59
CA TRP A 225 12.49 -10.82 5.53
C TRP A 225 12.24 -11.87 4.44
N GLU A 226 11.42 -12.84 4.78
CA GLU A 226 10.96 -13.87 3.85
C GLU A 226 9.45 -13.74 3.66
N GLN A 227 9.01 -13.73 2.41
CA GLN A 227 7.60 -13.68 2.07
C GLN A 227 6.91 -14.95 2.59
N PRO A 228 5.83 -14.83 3.39
CA PRO A 228 5.05 -15.98 3.81
C PRO A 228 4.53 -16.78 2.62
N ALA A 229 4.49 -18.10 2.76
CA ALA A 229 3.90 -18.97 1.76
C ALA A 229 2.41 -18.67 1.59
N SER A 230 1.91 -18.81 0.37
CA SER A 230 0.52 -18.64 0.02
C SER A 230 -0.01 -19.90 -0.66
N ASP A 231 -1.24 -20.26 -0.34
CA ASP A 231 -2.02 -21.35 -0.97
C ASP A 231 -2.92 -20.85 -2.11
N LEU A 232 -2.89 -19.55 -2.39
CA LEU A 232 -3.70 -18.94 -3.46
C LEU A 232 -3.03 -19.05 -4.84
N TRP A 233 -1.71 -19.20 -4.88
CA TRP A 233 -0.96 -19.29 -6.13
C TRP A 233 -0.70 -20.75 -6.53
N PRO A 234 -0.79 -21.10 -7.83
CA PRO A 234 -0.58 -22.46 -8.30
C PRO A 234 0.82 -23.02 -8.06
#